data_84d2482748548a448c7b9bf2e74f5439
#
_entry.id   84d2482748548a448c7b9bf2e74f5439
#
_cell.length_a   1.000
_cell.length_b   1.000
_cell.length_c   1.000
_cell.angle_alpha   90.00
_cell.angle_beta   90.00
_cell.angle_gamma   90.00
#
_symmetry.space_group_name_H-M   'P 1'
#
loop_
_entity.id
_entity.type
_entity.pdbx_description
1 polymer ?
#
loop_
_entity_poly.entity_id
_entity_poly.type
_entity_poly.pdbx_seq_one_letter_code
_entity_poly.pdbx_strand_id
1 'polypeptide(L)'
;MCMEITTTSRLLLRKISADDRDLIFRLSEESTLLDNRNLTDGFREALQQYCWEEVNSADTYNCLVFRRDNGDFVGKVCMQYIDQPLPELGIDICRDHRGQGYGPEAILAFCNWYAEEFCLSKVKVRINKGNTHSIHIFEKLGANFIGSTSFVSENALETIKELLPDANLSDLSQDSVREYILELPITKS
;
A
#
# COMPACT_ATOMS: atom_id res chain seq x y z
N MET A 1 -12.96 4.00 20.43
CA MET A 1 -12.68 5.35 19.86
C MET A 1 -11.49 5.18 18.92
N CYS A 2 -11.69 5.41 17.62
CA CYS A 2 -10.59 5.25 16.66
C CYS A 2 -9.57 6.38 16.85
N MET A 3 -8.28 6.03 16.89
CA MET A 3 -7.19 6.99 17.09
C MET A 3 -6.93 7.75 15.80
N GLU A 4 -7.25 9.05 15.80
CA GLU A 4 -6.86 9.97 14.74
C GLU A 4 -5.33 10.15 14.76
N ILE A 5 -4.70 10.12 13.59
CA ILE A 5 -3.26 10.20 13.44
C ILE A 5 -2.87 11.59 12.95
N THR A 6 -3.42 12.02 11.81
CA THR A 6 -3.16 13.32 11.22
C THR A 6 -4.27 13.73 10.27
N THR A 7 -4.35 15.01 9.97
CA THR A 7 -5.31 15.55 8.98
C THR A 7 -4.61 16.45 7.96
N THR A 8 -5.25 16.58 6.80
CA THR A 8 -4.91 17.56 5.78
C THR A 8 -6.10 18.49 5.56
N SER A 9 -6.06 19.31 4.51
CA SER A 9 -7.23 20.10 4.10
C SER A 9 -8.43 19.23 3.67
N ARG A 10 -8.18 18.06 3.06
CA ARG A 10 -9.21 17.17 2.49
C ARG A 10 -9.33 15.83 3.17
N LEU A 11 -8.30 15.36 3.88
CA LEU A 11 -8.22 13.99 4.38
C LEU A 11 -8.09 13.94 5.90
N LEU A 12 -8.67 12.89 6.47
CA LEU A 12 -8.46 12.41 7.82
C LEU A 12 -7.76 11.04 7.73
N LEU A 13 -6.64 10.90 8.40
CA LEU A 13 -5.93 9.63 8.56
C LEU A 13 -6.10 9.15 10.01
N ARG A 14 -6.58 7.94 10.18
CA ARG A 14 -6.71 7.31 11.50
C ARG A 14 -6.17 5.89 11.52
N LYS A 15 -5.76 5.42 12.67
CA LYS A 15 -5.31 4.04 12.83
C LYS A 15 -6.46 3.08 12.55
N ILE A 16 -6.13 1.92 11.95
CA ILE A 16 -7.08 0.82 11.73
C ILE A 16 -7.60 0.28 13.08
N SER A 17 -8.83 -0.18 13.11
CA SER A 17 -9.48 -0.81 14.25
C SER A 17 -10.14 -2.14 13.84
N ALA A 18 -10.56 -2.94 14.82
CA ALA A 18 -11.24 -4.21 14.55
C ALA A 18 -12.55 -4.06 13.75
N ASP A 19 -13.20 -2.90 13.83
CA ASP A 19 -14.45 -2.62 13.12
C ASP A 19 -14.26 -2.30 11.63
N ASP A 20 -13.00 -2.19 11.15
CA ASP A 20 -12.69 -1.77 9.78
C ASP A 20 -12.52 -2.94 8.80
N ARG A 21 -12.82 -4.16 9.21
CA ARG A 21 -12.60 -5.38 8.42
C ARG A 21 -13.23 -5.28 7.03
N ASP A 22 -14.46 -4.80 6.94
CA ASP A 22 -15.19 -4.69 5.66
C ASP A 22 -14.53 -3.66 4.71
N LEU A 23 -13.91 -2.61 5.24
CA LEU A 23 -13.17 -1.64 4.44
C LEU A 23 -11.90 -2.27 3.84
N ILE A 24 -11.20 -3.11 4.59
CA ILE A 24 -10.03 -3.85 4.10
C ILE A 24 -10.45 -4.87 3.04
N PHE A 25 -11.54 -5.58 3.25
CA PHE A 25 -12.08 -6.52 2.28
C PHE A 25 -12.46 -5.84 0.97
N ARG A 26 -13.19 -4.73 1.03
CA ARG A 26 -13.48 -3.89 -0.14
C ARG A 26 -12.19 -3.50 -0.88
N LEU A 27 -11.18 -3.03 -0.15
CA LEU A 27 -9.92 -2.58 -0.75
C LEU A 27 -9.15 -3.74 -1.42
N SER A 28 -9.17 -4.94 -0.82
CA SER A 28 -8.54 -6.13 -1.40
C SER A 28 -9.18 -6.56 -2.72
N GLU A 29 -10.50 -6.42 -2.85
CA GLU A 29 -11.22 -6.73 -4.09
C GLU A 29 -10.92 -5.73 -5.23
N GLU A 30 -10.56 -4.48 -4.88
CA GLU A 30 -10.18 -3.44 -5.83
C GLU A 30 -8.70 -3.47 -6.21
N SER A 31 -7.93 -4.45 -5.69
CA SER A 31 -6.50 -4.58 -5.98
C SER A 31 -6.26 -4.83 -7.47
N THR A 32 -5.33 -4.06 -8.05
CA THR A 32 -4.96 -4.19 -9.47
C THR A 32 -4.37 -5.58 -9.82
N LEU A 33 -3.85 -6.30 -8.84
CA LEU A 33 -3.35 -7.68 -9.03
C LEU A 33 -4.48 -8.66 -9.34
N LEU A 34 -5.72 -8.31 -8.98
CA LEU A 34 -6.90 -9.17 -9.12
C LEU A 34 -7.87 -8.66 -10.20
N ASP A 35 -7.64 -7.49 -10.76
CA ASP A 35 -8.45 -6.95 -11.86
C ASP A 35 -8.53 -7.98 -13.01
N ASN A 36 -9.76 -8.32 -13.41
CA ASN A 36 -10.09 -9.27 -14.50
C ASN A 36 -9.87 -10.77 -14.23
N ARG A 37 -9.74 -11.20 -12.98
CA ARG A 37 -9.70 -12.65 -12.65
C ARG A 37 -11.05 -13.13 -12.16
N ASN A 38 -11.54 -14.22 -12.75
CA ASN A 38 -12.68 -14.98 -12.23
C ASN A 38 -12.23 -15.79 -11.01
N LEU A 39 -12.16 -15.13 -9.85
CA LEU A 39 -11.79 -15.78 -8.60
C LEU A 39 -12.96 -16.61 -8.09
N THR A 40 -12.68 -17.83 -7.62
CA THR A 40 -13.67 -18.63 -6.88
C THR A 40 -13.98 -17.96 -5.54
N ASP A 41 -15.17 -18.21 -5.00
CA ASP A 41 -15.57 -17.65 -3.69
C ASP A 41 -14.58 -18.04 -2.59
N GLY A 42 -14.13 -19.30 -2.56
CA GLY A 42 -13.14 -19.77 -1.58
C GLY A 42 -11.79 -19.06 -1.69
N PHE A 43 -11.34 -18.73 -2.91
CA PHE A 43 -10.11 -17.94 -3.08
C PHE A 43 -10.31 -16.50 -2.62
N ARG A 44 -11.47 -15.90 -2.88
CA ARG A 44 -11.82 -14.55 -2.41
C ARG A 44 -11.82 -14.47 -0.89
N GLU A 45 -12.46 -15.42 -0.22
CA GLU A 45 -12.47 -15.51 1.24
C GLU A 45 -11.06 -15.67 1.83
N ALA A 46 -10.24 -16.55 1.25
CA ALA A 46 -8.85 -16.74 1.68
C ALA A 46 -8.01 -15.47 1.52
N LEU A 47 -8.19 -14.76 0.41
CA LEU A 47 -7.50 -13.48 0.17
C LEU A 47 -7.93 -12.40 1.16
N GLN A 48 -9.23 -12.26 1.41
CA GLN A 48 -9.76 -11.30 2.39
C GLN A 48 -9.21 -11.59 3.78
N GLN A 49 -9.17 -12.86 4.17
CA GLN A 49 -8.58 -13.26 5.44
C GLN A 49 -7.09 -12.96 5.52
N TYR A 50 -6.33 -13.27 4.46
CA TYR A 50 -4.92 -12.95 4.37
C TYR A 50 -4.66 -11.44 4.49
N CYS A 51 -5.41 -10.60 3.76
CA CYS A 51 -5.28 -9.14 3.86
C CYS A 51 -5.61 -8.63 5.27
N TRP A 52 -6.60 -9.24 5.94
CA TRP A 52 -6.94 -8.88 7.30
C TRP A 52 -5.84 -9.24 8.31
N GLU A 53 -5.23 -10.41 8.16
CA GLU A 53 -4.10 -10.84 9.00
C GLU A 53 -2.87 -9.97 8.76
N GLU A 54 -2.57 -9.63 7.51
CA GLU A 54 -1.45 -8.76 7.15
C GLU A 54 -1.57 -7.38 7.79
N VAL A 55 -2.73 -6.73 7.71
CA VAL A 55 -2.91 -5.38 8.29
C VAL A 55 -2.91 -5.38 9.82
N ASN A 56 -3.08 -6.52 10.47
CA ASN A 56 -2.99 -6.69 11.92
C ASN A 56 -1.67 -7.30 12.38
N SER A 57 -0.72 -7.54 11.47
CA SER A 57 0.61 -8.03 11.84
C SER A 57 1.35 -7.03 12.72
N ALA A 58 2.17 -7.55 13.64
CA ALA A 58 2.93 -6.72 14.60
C ALA A 58 4.04 -5.89 13.92
N ASP A 59 4.47 -6.26 12.72
CA ASP A 59 5.49 -5.58 11.94
C ASP A 59 4.91 -4.55 10.94
N THR A 60 3.62 -4.18 11.10
CA THR A 60 2.95 -3.20 10.26
C THR A 60 2.31 -2.06 11.07
N TYR A 61 2.25 -0.89 10.47
CA TYR A 61 1.48 0.25 10.97
C TYR A 61 0.51 0.73 9.89
N ASN A 62 -0.78 0.52 10.09
CA ASN A 62 -1.82 0.78 9.09
C ASN A 62 -2.72 1.94 9.47
N CYS A 63 -2.91 2.88 8.53
CA CYS A 63 -3.85 3.99 8.62
C CYS A 63 -4.88 3.94 7.50
N LEU A 64 -6.14 4.11 7.86
CA LEU A 64 -7.21 4.33 6.90
C LEU A 64 -7.35 5.82 6.60
N VAL A 65 -7.66 6.10 5.34
CA VAL A 65 -7.78 7.45 4.80
C VAL A 65 -9.24 7.72 4.48
N PHE A 66 -9.76 8.82 5.00
CA PHE A 66 -11.15 9.26 4.80
C PHE A 66 -11.18 10.69 4.28
N ARG A 67 -12.21 11.02 3.52
CA ARG A 67 -12.53 12.41 3.21
C ARG A 67 -13.10 13.11 4.43
N ARG A 68 -12.67 14.36 4.67
CA ARG A 68 -13.14 15.15 5.81
C ARG A 68 -14.52 15.75 5.61
N ASP A 69 -14.91 16.00 4.38
CA ASP A 69 -16.19 16.67 4.05
C ASP A 69 -17.40 15.76 4.20
N ASN A 70 -17.28 14.46 3.93
CA ASN A 70 -18.39 13.53 3.93
C ASN A 70 -18.13 12.19 4.61
N GLY A 71 -16.88 11.94 5.06
CA GLY A 71 -16.50 10.69 5.72
C GLY A 71 -16.29 9.50 4.79
N ASP A 72 -16.26 9.69 3.47
CA ASP A 72 -16.03 8.61 2.52
C ASP A 72 -14.67 7.96 2.72
N PHE A 73 -14.63 6.63 2.68
CA PHE A 73 -13.39 5.86 2.73
C PHE A 73 -12.65 5.97 1.41
N VAL A 74 -11.42 6.49 1.47
CA VAL A 74 -10.57 6.77 0.30
C VAL A 74 -9.57 5.65 0.05
N GLY A 75 -9.08 5.00 1.10
CA GLY A 75 -8.06 3.96 0.98
C GLY A 75 -7.24 3.76 2.25
N LYS A 76 -6.07 3.16 2.08
CA LYS A 76 -5.14 2.80 3.16
C LYS A 76 -3.73 3.31 2.83
N VAL A 77 -3.01 3.79 3.82
CA VAL A 77 -1.57 4.02 3.78
C VAL A 77 -0.93 3.27 4.95
N CYS A 78 0.21 2.66 4.72
CA CYS A 78 0.85 1.83 5.75
C CYS A 78 2.37 1.89 5.71
N MET A 79 2.96 1.51 6.84
CA MET A 79 4.35 1.16 6.95
C MET A 79 4.45 -0.34 7.26
N GLN A 80 5.23 -1.09 6.50
CA GLN A 80 5.47 -2.52 6.65
C GLN A 80 6.93 -2.75 7.08
N TYR A 81 7.20 -3.90 7.70
CA TYR A 81 8.53 -4.25 8.20
C TYR A 81 9.10 -3.18 9.14
N ILE A 82 8.26 -2.68 10.07
CA ILE A 82 8.61 -1.58 10.98
C ILE A 82 9.70 -1.95 11.99
N ASP A 83 9.99 -3.21 12.15
CA ASP A 83 11.10 -3.77 12.94
C ASP A 83 12.45 -3.74 12.17
N GLN A 84 12.44 -3.45 10.86
CA GLN A 84 13.62 -3.39 10.03
C GLN A 84 14.22 -1.97 9.98
N PRO A 85 15.53 -1.84 9.75
CA PRO A 85 16.18 -0.52 9.63
C PRO A 85 15.65 0.34 8.47
N LEU A 86 15.01 -0.27 7.50
CA LEU A 86 14.44 0.39 6.32
C LEU A 86 13.03 -0.16 6.06
N PRO A 87 12.01 0.37 6.75
CA PRO A 87 10.64 -0.04 6.55
C PRO A 87 10.11 0.35 5.17
N GLU A 88 9.02 -0.30 4.76
CA GLU A 88 8.45 -0.15 3.43
C GLU A 88 7.11 0.58 3.47
N LEU A 89 6.99 1.62 2.67
CA LEU A 89 5.77 2.40 2.52
C LEU A 89 4.85 1.76 1.48
N GLY A 90 3.60 1.50 1.87
CA GLY A 90 2.51 1.05 1.01
C GLY A 90 1.36 2.04 0.96
N ILE A 91 0.66 2.10 -0.18
CA ILE A 91 -0.56 2.88 -0.35
C ILE A 91 -1.51 2.20 -1.31
N ASP A 92 -2.78 2.15 -0.93
CA ASP A 92 -3.88 1.66 -1.75
C ASP A 92 -5.01 2.69 -1.75
N ILE A 93 -5.45 3.12 -2.93
CA ILE A 93 -6.57 4.05 -3.09
C ILE A 93 -7.72 3.35 -3.79
N CYS A 94 -8.92 3.44 -3.20
CA CYS A 94 -10.16 2.92 -3.76
C CYS A 94 -10.36 3.45 -5.18
N ARG A 95 -10.86 2.59 -6.07
CA ARG A 95 -11.00 2.89 -7.51
C ARG A 95 -11.70 4.22 -7.76
N ASP A 96 -12.81 4.48 -7.07
CA ASP A 96 -13.63 5.67 -7.24
C ASP A 96 -12.94 6.98 -6.80
N HIS A 97 -11.83 6.87 -6.06
CA HIS A 97 -11.05 8.00 -5.54
C HIS A 97 -9.70 8.19 -6.22
N ARG A 98 -9.35 7.33 -7.20
CA ARG A 98 -8.10 7.46 -7.97
C ARG A 98 -8.13 8.70 -8.87
N GLY A 99 -6.94 9.22 -9.20
CA GLY A 99 -6.80 10.38 -10.09
C GLY A 99 -7.18 11.74 -9.48
N GLN A 100 -7.64 11.79 -8.21
CA GLN A 100 -8.11 13.01 -7.54
C GLN A 100 -7.03 13.65 -6.62
N GLY A 101 -5.80 13.12 -6.65
CA GLY A 101 -4.67 13.63 -5.86
C GLY A 101 -4.68 13.22 -4.39
N TYR A 102 -5.57 12.32 -3.97
CA TYR A 102 -5.60 11.84 -2.58
C TYR A 102 -4.39 10.99 -2.21
N GLY A 103 -3.86 10.20 -3.14
CA GLY A 103 -2.68 9.37 -2.90
C GLY A 103 -1.46 10.16 -2.45
N PRO A 104 -0.96 11.11 -3.26
CA PRO A 104 0.17 11.98 -2.87
C PRO A 104 -0.08 12.75 -1.57
N GLU A 105 -1.30 13.22 -1.34
CA GLU A 105 -1.67 13.94 -0.13
C GLU A 105 -1.62 13.05 1.11
N ALA A 106 -2.13 11.82 1.02
CA ALA A 106 -2.08 10.84 2.10
C ALA A 106 -0.64 10.40 2.41
N ILE A 107 0.17 10.12 1.36
CA ILE A 107 1.60 9.79 1.52
C ILE A 107 2.32 10.90 2.27
N LEU A 108 2.17 12.15 1.82
CA LEU A 108 2.84 13.29 2.43
C LEU A 108 2.47 13.45 3.91
N ALA A 109 1.18 13.40 4.23
CA ALA A 109 0.69 13.55 5.60
C ALA A 109 1.16 12.40 6.50
N PHE A 110 1.03 11.17 6.04
CA PHE A 110 1.42 9.98 6.80
C PHE A 110 2.92 9.92 7.03
N CYS A 111 3.72 10.10 5.98
CA CYS A 111 5.18 10.01 6.09
C CYS A 111 5.77 11.08 7.01
N ASN A 112 5.27 12.31 6.93
CA ASN A 112 5.77 13.40 7.78
C ASN A 112 5.39 13.16 9.24
N TRP A 113 4.15 12.75 9.51
CA TRP A 113 3.75 12.35 10.85
C TRP A 113 4.58 11.17 11.37
N TYR A 114 4.77 10.12 10.55
CA TYR A 114 5.51 8.92 10.94
C TYR A 114 7.00 9.22 11.21
N ALA A 115 7.60 10.11 10.42
CA ALA A 115 8.96 10.56 10.61
C ALA A 115 9.17 11.26 11.96
N GLU A 116 8.22 12.11 12.36
CA GLU A 116 8.26 12.81 13.66
C GLU A 116 8.03 11.85 14.82
N GLU A 117 7.02 10.98 14.74
CA GLU A 117 6.62 10.08 15.82
C GLU A 117 7.68 9.01 16.10
N PHE A 118 8.32 8.46 15.05
CA PHE A 118 9.26 7.33 15.16
C PHE A 118 10.71 7.69 14.83
N CYS A 119 11.03 8.97 14.65
CA CYS A 119 12.37 9.45 14.31
C CYS A 119 12.96 8.79 13.07
N LEU A 120 12.12 8.52 12.06
CA LEU A 120 12.51 7.83 10.83
C LEU A 120 12.95 8.84 9.76
N SER A 121 14.11 8.58 9.13
CA SER A 121 14.69 9.49 8.13
C SER A 121 14.49 9.05 6.68
N LYS A 122 14.10 7.80 6.43
CA LYS A 122 13.91 7.26 5.08
C LYS A 122 13.06 6.00 5.09
N VAL A 123 12.40 5.73 3.98
CA VAL A 123 11.62 4.52 3.73
C VAL A 123 11.93 3.94 2.36
N LYS A 124 11.71 2.64 2.21
CA LYS A 124 11.70 1.95 0.93
C LYS A 124 10.30 2.00 0.32
N VAL A 125 10.25 2.06 -1.01
CA VAL A 125 9.02 1.93 -1.78
C VAL A 125 9.25 0.92 -2.88
N ARG A 126 8.36 -0.06 -3.02
CA ARG A 126 8.38 -1.04 -4.10
C ARG A 126 7.17 -0.85 -5.00
N ILE A 127 7.40 -0.67 -6.30
CA ILE A 127 6.35 -0.35 -7.27
C ILE A 127 6.48 -1.30 -8.47
N ASN A 128 5.37 -1.94 -8.86
CA ASN A 128 5.32 -2.70 -10.11
C ASN A 128 5.72 -1.81 -11.29
N LYS A 129 6.58 -2.29 -12.18
CA LYS A 129 7.05 -1.55 -13.37
C LYS A 129 5.92 -1.07 -14.28
N GLY A 130 4.80 -1.80 -14.33
CA GLY A 130 3.61 -1.43 -15.09
C GLY A 130 2.80 -0.30 -14.43
N ASN A 131 3.00 -0.03 -13.14
CA ASN A 131 2.29 1.03 -12.43
C ASN A 131 2.98 2.39 -12.61
N THR A 132 2.98 2.89 -13.85
CA THR A 132 3.62 4.16 -14.22
C THR A 132 3.06 5.35 -13.46
N HIS A 133 1.79 5.28 -13.06
CA HIS A 133 1.14 6.33 -12.26
C HIS A 133 1.78 6.46 -10.87
N SER A 134 1.92 5.36 -10.13
CA SER A 134 2.62 5.36 -8.83
C SER A 134 4.08 5.76 -8.96
N ILE A 135 4.79 5.24 -9.97
CA ILE A 135 6.17 5.63 -10.25
C ILE A 135 6.28 7.15 -10.34
N HIS A 136 5.46 7.79 -11.17
CA HIS A 136 5.46 9.23 -11.36
C HIS A 136 5.14 10.01 -10.05
N ILE A 137 4.21 9.51 -9.23
CA ILE A 137 3.89 10.10 -7.92
C ILE A 137 5.12 10.09 -7.02
N PHE A 138 5.75 8.93 -6.86
CA PHE A 138 6.89 8.80 -5.95
C PHE A 138 8.13 9.55 -6.43
N GLU A 139 8.40 9.58 -7.73
CA GLU A 139 9.48 10.40 -8.31
C GLU A 139 9.23 11.90 -8.07
N LYS A 140 7.99 12.38 -8.20
CA LYS A 140 7.62 13.76 -7.83
C LYS A 140 7.73 14.07 -6.34
N LEU A 141 7.60 13.08 -5.48
CA LEU A 141 7.81 13.21 -4.04
C LEU A 141 9.30 13.15 -3.66
N GLY A 142 10.19 12.97 -4.62
CA GLY A 142 11.63 12.94 -4.42
C GLY A 142 12.20 11.55 -4.15
N ALA A 143 11.46 10.47 -4.46
CA ALA A 143 11.97 9.11 -4.31
C ALA A 143 13.06 8.82 -5.35
N ASN A 144 14.18 8.26 -4.89
CA ASN A 144 15.34 7.91 -5.70
C ASN A 144 15.32 6.43 -6.06
N PHE A 145 15.38 6.12 -7.36
CA PHE A 145 15.47 4.75 -7.86
C PHE A 145 16.79 4.10 -7.41
N ILE A 146 16.72 2.89 -6.85
CA ILE A 146 17.89 2.16 -6.35
C ILE A 146 18.09 0.80 -7.02
N GLY A 147 17.07 0.26 -7.69
CA GLY A 147 17.19 -1.05 -8.35
C GLY A 147 15.86 -1.67 -8.74
N SER A 148 15.94 -2.91 -9.19
CA SER A 148 14.77 -3.73 -9.53
C SER A 148 14.82 -5.07 -8.82
N THR A 149 13.64 -5.60 -8.46
CA THR A 149 13.47 -6.88 -7.77
C THR A 149 12.16 -7.54 -8.21
N SER A 150 11.76 -8.60 -7.52
CA SER A 150 10.44 -9.22 -7.67
C SER A 150 9.61 -9.08 -6.38
N PHE A 151 8.28 -9.15 -6.47
CA PHE A 151 7.43 -9.18 -5.28
C PHE A 151 7.55 -10.50 -4.51
N VAL A 152 7.82 -11.58 -5.22
CA VAL A 152 7.89 -12.94 -4.65
C VAL A 152 9.22 -13.59 -4.98
N SER A 153 9.67 -14.51 -4.12
CA SER A 153 10.84 -15.34 -4.41
C SER A 153 10.55 -16.31 -5.56
N GLU A 154 11.59 -16.83 -6.20
CA GLU A 154 11.44 -17.83 -7.27
C GLU A 154 10.65 -19.06 -6.79
N ASN A 155 10.95 -19.58 -5.59
CA ASN A 155 10.23 -20.72 -5.01
C ASN A 155 8.76 -20.41 -4.77
N ALA A 156 8.43 -19.21 -4.27
CA ALA A 156 7.04 -18.80 -4.08
C ALA A 156 6.31 -18.65 -5.42
N LEU A 157 7.01 -18.17 -6.46
CA LEU A 157 6.45 -18.06 -7.80
C LEU A 157 6.13 -19.42 -8.41
N GLU A 158 6.98 -20.44 -8.21
CA GLU A 158 6.72 -21.83 -8.64
C GLU A 158 5.49 -22.41 -7.93
N THR A 159 5.41 -22.24 -6.60
CA THR A 159 4.22 -22.66 -5.84
C THR A 159 2.93 -22.00 -6.33
N ILE A 160 2.97 -20.70 -6.61
CA ILE A 160 1.81 -19.98 -7.15
C ILE A 160 1.42 -20.50 -8.54
N LYS A 161 2.39 -20.81 -9.41
CA LYS A 161 2.12 -21.41 -10.72
C LYS A 161 1.44 -22.76 -10.63
N GLU A 162 1.84 -23.60 -9.68
CA GLU A 162 1.21 -24.91 -9.44
C GLU A 162 -0.24 -24.77 -8.98
N LEU A 163 -0.52 -23.79 -8.10
CA LEU A 163 -1.85 -23.53 -7.56
C LEU A 163 -2.78 -22.81 -8.55
N LEU A 164 -2.22 -22.00 -9.43
CA LEU A 164 -2.95 -21.15 -10.38
C LEU A 164 -2.34 -21.27 -11.79
N PRO A 165 -2.45 -22.43 -12.47
CA PRO A 165 -1.75 -22.71 -13.73
C PRO A 165 -2.16 -21.77 -14.88
N ASP A 166 -3.38 -21.25 -14.86
CA ASP A 166 -3.93 -20.36 -15.89
C ASP A 166 -3.73 -18.86 -15.56
N ALA A 167 -3.07 -18.54 -14.43
CA ALA A 167 -2.86 -17.16 -14.03
C ALA A 167 -1.74 -16.50 -14.84
N ASN A 168 -1.97 -15.27 -15.32
CA ASN A 168 -0.87 -14.45 -15.81
C ASN A 168 -0.07 -13.94 -14.63
N LEU A 169 1.14 -14.48 -14.44
CA LEU A 169 2.04 -14.15 -13.34
C LEU A 169 3.20 -13.23 -13.76
N SER A 170 3.13 -12.60 -14.94
CA SER A 170 4.18 -11.71 -15.47
C SER A 170 4.54 -10.60 -14.48
N ASP A 171 3.56 -10.10 -13.74
CA ASP A 171 3.73 -9.03 -12.76
C ASP A 171 4.42 -9.49 -11.46
N LEU A 172 4.55 -10.80 -11.25
CA LEU A 172 5.24 -11.39 -10.11
C LEU A 172 6.66 -11.88 -10.46
N SER A 173 7.04 -11.83 -11.76
CA SER A 173 8.33 -12.33 -12.26
C SER A 173 9.51 -11.48 -11.76
N GLN A 174 10.71 -12.01 -11.95
CA GLN A 174 11.96 -11.29 -11.68
C GLN A 174 11.97 -9.94 -12.39
N ASP A 175 12.54 -8.93 -11.73
CA ASP A 175 12.64 -7.55 -12.21
C ASP A 175 11.29 -6.86 -12.53
N SER A 176 10.16 -7.42 -12.07
CA SER A 176 8.85 -6.79 -12.27
C SER A 176 8.61 -5.56 -11.38
N VAL A 177 9.45 -5.36 -10.37
CA VAL A 177 9.32 -4.32 -9.35
C VAL A 177 10.49 -3.36 -9.41
N ARG A 178 10.21 -2.06 -9.31
CA ARG A 178 11.20 -1.01 -9.06
C ARG A 178 11.27 -0.70 -7.58
N GLU A 179 12.47 -0.56 -7.05
CA GLU A 179 12.74 -0.13 -5.68
C GLU A 179 13.22 1.32 -5.65
N TYR A 180 12.70 2.06 -4.68
CA TYR A 180 13.04 3.46 -4.45
C TYR A 180 13.32 3.70 -2.96
N ILE A 181 14.15 4.71 -2.67
CA ILE A 181 14.29 5.30 -1.34
C ILE A 181 13.64 6.68 -1.36
N LEU A 182 12.79 6.92 -0.39
CA LEU A 182 12.18 8.22 -0.12
C LEU A 182 12.71 8.75 1.22
N GLU A 183 13.37 9.91 1.17
CA GLU A 183 13.86 10.61 2.35
C GLU A 183 12.71 11.29 3.11
N LEU A 184 12.80 11.32 4.44
CA LEU A 184 11.78 11.88 5.32
C LEU A 184 12.38 12.97 6.23
N PRO A 185 11.62 13.99 6.62
CA PRO A 185 10.28 14.31 6.13
C PRO A 185 10.27 14.73 4.66
N ILE A 186 9.15 14.49 3.97
CA ILE A 186 8.99 14.92 2.58
C ILE A 186 8.83 16.43 2.57
N THR A 187 9.82 17.13 2.02
CA THR A 187 9.76 18.58 1.81
C THR A 187 9.19 18.84 0.42
N LYS A 188 8.11 19.64 0.34
CA LYS A 188 7.59 20.08 -0.96
C LYS A 188 8.68 20.88 -1.65
N SER A 189 9.16 20.40 -2.80
CA SER A 189 9.93 21.20 -3.75
C SER A 189 9.01 22.13 -4.53
#